data_173398e3c97a48c9ec78257b3155f12f
#
_entry.id   173398e3c97a48c9ec78257b3155f12f
#
_cell.length_a   1.000
_cell.length_b   1.000
_cell.length_c   1.000
_cell.angle_alpha   90.00
_cell.angle_beta   90.00
_cell.angle_gamma   90.00
#
_symmetry.space_group_name_H-M   'P 1'
#
loop_
_entity.id
_entity.type
_entity.pdbx_description
1 polymer ?
#
loop_
_entity_poly.entity_id
_entity_poly.type
_entity_poly.pdbx_seq_one_letter_code
_entity_poly.pdbx_strand_id
1 'polypeptide(L)'
;MSMKDVYNANNLWDGYLKAREGVEWKESVQKYEANLLLNIYRTRKSIIDGTYTQKPMTEFKLCERGHVRQIKVQQVSDRVVQRSFNDNVLIPRTRPKLIYDNGASLKNKGLDFGRRRFEAHLRKAARQYGTDAYILTMDFTKYYDNIQHRKLLRMYRDVLEADEYAFFKQIVHDFRIDVSYMTDEEYSNCMDVVFNAIEHAKIPEALKTGAKYMDKSLGIGSQSSQISGIYYPHRIDDYCKTVRGIKFYGRYMDDTYIIMRDKKELMAVYSDIQSMCSELGIFINKKKTRIRHLTGWITWLKINYKLKPSGGIIRKVHSSTFRRERRKIKQLHRLYLRGKITYNHALECYKSWRGTYKRYDSGTKLKKLDECFKKLFREEKNNGREK
;
A
#
# COMPACT_ATOMS: atom_id res chain seq x y z
N MET A 1 -19.15 6.17 -18.50
CA MET A 1 -18.34 5.16 -17.82
C MET A 1 -19.22 3.95 -17.60
N SER A 2 -18.87 2.83 -18.22
CA SER A 2 -19.68 1.61 -18.19
C SER A 2 -18.78 0.42 -18.49
N MET A 3 -19.29 -0.80 -18.39
CA MET A 3 -18.56 -2.00 -18.82
C MET A 3 -18.13 -1.93 -20.30
N LYS A 4 -18.84 -1.19 -21.15
CA LYS A 4 -18.43 -0.95 -22.56
C LYS A 4 -17.07 -0.25 -22.65
N ASP A 5 -16.76 0.65 -21.72
CA ASP A 5 -15.43 1.30 -21.65
C ASP A 5 -14.35 0.31 -21.25
N VAL A 6 -14.66 -0.69 -20.42
CA VAL A 6 -13.68 -1.71 -19.95
C VAL A 6 -13.18 -2.55 -21.11
N TYR A 7 -14.07 -3.02 -21.97
CA TYR A 7 -13.70 -3.87 -23.11
C TYR A 7 -13.50 -3.08 -24.42
N ASN A 8 -13.43 -1.74 -24.37
CA ASN A 8 -12.96 -0.96 -25.49
C ASN A 8 -11.51 -1.33 -25.83
N ALA A 9 -11.21 -1.53 -27.10
CA ALA A 9 -9.88 -1.98 -27.53
C ALA A 9 -8.75 -1.01 -27.12
N ASN A 10 -8.98 0.30 -27.21
CA ASN A 10 -8.02 1.32 -26.81
C ASN A 10 -7.78 1.30 -25.30
N ASN A 11 -8.83 1.12 -24.50
CA ASN A 11 -8.70 1.05 -23.04
C ASN A 11 -8.01 -0.23 -22.58
N LEU A 12 -8.19 -1.35 -23.28
CA LEU A 12 -7.43 -2.58 -23.04
C LEU A 12 -5.96 -2.39 -23.45
N TRP A 13 -5.69 -1.68 -24.55
CA TRP A 13 -4.34 -1.31 -24.96
C TRP A 13 -3.65 -0.44 -23.90
N ASP A 14 -4.31 0.61 -23.40
CA ASP A 14 -3.81 1.44 -22.32
C ASP A 14 -3.60 0.65 -21.02
N GLY A 15 -4.51 -0.29 -20.74
CA GLY A 15 -4.39 -1.23 -19.65
C GLY A 15 -3.13 -2.10 -19.76
N TYR A 16 -2.82 -2.58 -20.97
CA TYR A 16 -1.59 -3.31 -21.26
C TYR A 16 -0.33 -2.44 -21.04
N LEU A 17 -0.30 -1.22 -21.61
CA LEU A 17 0.85 -0.32 -21.44
C LEU A 17 1.16 -0.07 -19.96
N LYS A 18 0.13 0.16 -19.14
CA LYS A 18 0.27 0.35 -17.68
C LYS A 18 0.62 -0.96 -16.95
N ALA A 19 0.13 -2.11 -17.42
CA ALA A 19 0.40 -3.40 -16.79
C ALA A 19 1.82 -3.89 -17.02
N ARG A 20 2.47 -3.48 -18.13
CA ARG A 20 3.86 -3.82 -18.47
C ARG A 20 4.88 -2.91 -17.81
N GLU A 21 4.51 -1.70 -17.43
CA GLU A 21 5.43 -0.68 -16.93
C GLU A 21 6.31 -1.19 -15.78
N GLY A 22 7.64 -1.16 -15.99
CA GLY A 22 8.65 -1.61 -15.04
C GLY A 22 8.78 -3.13 -14.87
N VAL A 23 8.10 -3.91 -15.72
CA VAL A 23 8.18 -5.39 -15.74
C VAL A 23 8.32 -5.96 -17.16
N GLU A 24 8.72 -5.16 -18.14
CA GLU A 24 8.86 -5.49 -19.56
C GLU A 24 9.81 -6.66 -19.79
N TRP A 25 10.82 -6.80 -18.95
CA TRP A 25 11.83 -7.84 -18.98
C TRP A 25 11.32 -9.23 -18.54
N LYS A 26 10.12 -9.33 -17.96
CA LYS A 26 9.57 -10.61 -17.49
C LYS A 26 9.06 -11.43 -18.66
N GLU A 27 9.45 -12.69 -18.70
CA GLU A 27 9.05 -13.66 -19.72
C GLU A 27 7.52 -13.71 -19.92
N SER A 28 6.74 -13.66 -18.83
CA SER A 28 5.27 -13.67 -18.91
C SER A 28 4.70 -12.44 -19.64
N VAL A 29 5.37 -11.28 -19.53
CA VAL A 29 4.98 -10.07 -20.25
C VAL A 29 5.38 -10.19 -21.73
N GLN A 30 6.59 -10.64 -22.01
CA GLN A 30 7.10 -10.84 -23.38
C GLN A 30 6.25 -11.88 -24.15
N LYS A 31 5.87 -12.99 -23.51
CA LYS A 31 4.96 -13.99 -24.11
C LYS A 31 3.57 -13.39 -24.44
N TYR A 32 3.05 -12.53 -23.59
CA TYR A 32 1.79 -11.84 -23.86
C TYR A 32 1.93 -10.85 -25.01
N GLU A 33 3.03 -10.12 -25.05
CA GLU A 33 3.37 -9.09 -26.04
C GLU A 33 3.58 -9.69 -27.45
N ALA A 34 4.16 -10.88 -27.56
CA ALA A 34 4.39 -11.58 -28.83
C ALA A 34 3.11 -11.76 -29.67
N ASN A 35 1.93 -11.84 -29.02
CA ASN A 35 0.64 -11.96 -29.69
C ASN A 35 -0.34 -10.90 -29.19
N LEU A 36 0.12 -9.67 -28.97
CA LEU A 36 -0.60 -8.64 -28.23
C LEU A 36 -1.99 -8.33 -28.80
N LEU A 37 -2.09 -8.04 -30.10
CA LEU A 37 -3.36 -7.69 -30.73
C LEU A 37 -4.37 -8.85 -30.67
N LEU A 38 -3.91 -10.07 -30.91
CA LEU A 38 -4.71 -11.27 -30.80
C LEU A 38 -5.18 -11.51 -29.35
N ASN A 39 -4.31 -11.29 -28.38
CA ASN A 39 -4.65 -11.41 -26.95
C ASN A 39 -5.68 -10.37 -26.52
N ILE A 40 -5.55 -9.11 -26.98
CA ILE A 40 -6.53 -8.05 -26.72
C ILE A 40 -7.87 -8.39 -27.38
N TYR A 41 -7.86 -8.84 -28.66
CA TYR A 41 -9.06 -9.24 -29.36
C TYR A 41 -9.79 -10.38 -28.65
N ARG A 42 -9.08 -11.46 -28.31
CA ARG A 42 -9.65 -12.63 -27.60
C ARG A 42 -10.21 -12.23 -26.23
N THR A 43 -9.49 -11.42 -25.48
CA THR A 43 -9.93 -10.92 -24.18
C THR A 43 -11.20 -10.06 -24.32
N ARG A 44 -11.20 -9.14 -25.28
CA ARG A 44 -12.39 -8.31 -25.57
C ARG A 44 -13.60 -9.18 -25.95
N LYS A 45 -13.40 -10.14 -26.85
CA LYS A 45 -14.46 -11.04 -27.29
C LYS A 45 -15.02 -11.84 -26.11
N SER A 46 -14.18 -12.43 -25.28
CA SER A 46 -14.64 -13.21 -24.12
C SER A 46 -15.45 -12.39 -23.11
N ILE A 47 -15.12 -11.10 -22.93
CA ILE A 47 -15.89 -10.20 -22.05
C ILE A 47 -17.28 -9.91 -22.67
N ILE A 48 -17.32 -9.64 -23.98
CA ILE A 48 -18.58 -9.36 -24.71
C ILE A 48 -19.49 -10.59 -24.70
N ASP A 49 -18.93 -11.78 -24.93
CA ASP A 49 -19.64 -13.04 -24.98
C ASP A 49 -20.03 -13.56 -23.57
N GLY A 50 -19.64 -12.86 -22.50
CA GLY A 50 -19.89 -13.27 -21.11
C GLY A 50 -19.10 -14.50 -20.65
N THR A 51 -18.09 -14.93 -21.42
CA THR A 51 -17.28 -16.13 -21.16
C THR A 51 -15.95 -15.82 -20.45
N TYR A 52 -15.68 -14.55 -20.17
CA TYR A 52 -14.47 -14.14 -19.47
C TYR A 52 -14.45 -14.67 -18.04
N THR A 53 -13.41 -15.41 -17.71
CA THR A 53 -13.08 -15.82 -16.35
C THR A 53 -11.64 -15.48 -16.03
N GLN A 54 -11.38 -15.04 -14.81
CA GLN A 54 -10.01 -14.76 -14.36
C GLN A 54 -9.23 -16.06 -14.24
N LYS A 55 -7.96 -16.01 -14.62
CA LYS A 55 -7.04 -17.14 -14.48
C LYS A 55 -6.53 -17.25 -13.04
N PRO A 56 -6.12 -18.45 -12.59
CA PRO A 56 -5.53 -18.61 -11.28
C PRO A 56 -4.37 -17.65 -11.04
N MET A 57 -4.35 -17.03 -9.86
CA MET A 57 -3.28 -16.11 -9.47
C MET A 57 -2.00 -16.87 -9.13
N THR A 58 -0.86 -16.24 -9.38
CA THR A 58 0.41 -16.75 -8.87
C THR A 58 0.64 -16.19 -7.47
N GLU A 59 0.92 -17.06 -6.51
CA GLU A 59 1.20 -16.70 -5.13
C GLU A 59 2.67 -16.92 -4.78
N PHE A 60 3.27 -15.97 -4.07
CA PHE A 60 4.63 -16.11 -3.53
C PHE A 60 4.85 -15.26 -2.29
N LYS A 61 5.85 -15.64 -1.48
CA LYS A 61 6.26 -14.89 -0.29
C LYS A 61 7.33 -13.86 -0.67
N LEU A 62 7.06 -12.60 -0.39
CA LEU A 62 8.01 -11.50 -0.57
C LEU A 62 8.49 -11.01 0.80
N CYS A 63 9.79 -11.09 1.05
CA CYS A 63 10.40 -10.46 2.22
C CYS A 63 10.83 -9.03 1.87
N GLU A 64 9.99 -8.06 2.23
CA GLU A 64 10.31 -6.66 2.04
C GLU A 64 10.62 -5.99 3.39
N ARG A 65 11.84 -5.49 3.53
CA ARG A 65 12.27 -4.71 4.71
C ARG A 65 12.10 -5.45 6.04
N GLY A 66 12.31 -6.77 6.03
CA GLY A 66 12.17 -7.64 7.19
C GLY A 66 10.73 -8.03 7.53
N HIS A 67 9.79 -7.68 6.68
CA HIS A 67 8.40 -8.13 6.75
C HIS A 67 8.10 -9.10 5.62
N VAL A 68 7.68 -10.29 5.94
CA VAL A 68 7.18 -11.26 4.96
C VAL A 68 5.75 -10.88 4.61
N ARG A 69 5.43 -10.91 3.32
CA ARG A 69 4.09 -10.66 2.79
C ARG A 69 3.72 -11.78 1.82
N GLN A 70 2.49 -12.25 1.88
CA GLN A 70 1.91 -13.09 0.84
C GLN A 70 1.47 -12.18 -0.30
N ILE A 71 2.04 -12.40 -1.48
CA ILE A 71 1.72 -11.63 -2.68
C ILE A 71 0.89 -12.51 -3.60
N LYS A 72 -0.23 -11.99 -4.09
CA LYS A 72 -1.09 -12.59 -5.10
C LYS A 72 -1.00 -11.77 -6.37
N VAL A 73 -0.54 -12.36 -7.46
CA VAL A 73 -0.34 -11.67 -8.75
C VAL A 73 -1.22 -12.32 -9.81
N GLN A 74 -2.03 -11.50 -10.47
CA GLN A 74 -2.83 -11.93 -11.62
C GLN A 74 -1.94 -12.21 -12.83
N GLN A 75 -2.43 -13.06 -13.73
CA GLN A 75 -1.84 -13.26 -15.05
C GLN A 75 -1.86 -11.94 -15.83
N VAL A 76 -0.99 -11.81 -16.85
CA VAL A 76 -0.87 -10.56 -17.61
C VAL A 76 -2.19 -10.14 -18.25
N SER A 77 -2.92 -11.11 -18.86
CA SER A 77 -4.25 -10.87 -19.44
C SER A 77 -5.22 -10.24 -18.43
N ASP A 78 -5.28 -10.79 -17.21
CA ASP A 78 -6.21 -10.32 -16.19
C ASP A 78 -5.79 -8.97 -15.61
N ARG A 79 -4.47 -8.73 -15.52
CA ARG A 79 -3.96 -7.39 -15.14
C ARG A 79 -4.37 -6.33 -16.16
N VAL A 80 -4.37 -6.64 -17.46
CA VAL A 80 -4.81 -5.74 -18.53
C VAL A 80 -6.28 -5.38 -18.34
N VAL A 81 -7.14 -6.39 -18.15
CA VAL A 81 -8.59 -6.18 -17.92
C VAL A 81 -8.84 -5.41 -16.62
N GLN A 82 -8.19 -5.80 -15.53
CA GLN A 82 -8.34 -5.10 -14.26
C GLN A 82 -7.83 -3.65 -14.31
N ARG A 83 -6.76 -3.37 -15.09
CA ARG A 83 -6.32 -1.99 -15.32
C ARG A 83 -7.38 -1.18 -16.04
N SER A 84 -7.93 -1.72 -17.12
CA SER A 84 -9.02 -1.06 -17.85
C SER A 84 -10.24 -0.83 -16.95
N PHE A 85 -10.67 -1.84 -16.19
CA PHE A 85 -11.77 -1.74 -15.23
C PHE A 85 -11.52 -0.69 -14.15
N ASN A 86 -10.34 -0.69 -13.54
CA ASN A 86 -9.99 0.25 -12.49
C ASN A 86 -9.98 1.70 -13.00
N ASP A 87 -9.39 1.93 -14.17
CA ASP A 87 -9.22 3.28 -14.69
C ASP A 87 -10.54 3.86 -15.25
N ASN A 88 -11.39 3.02 -15.85
CA ASN A 88 -12.62 3.47 -16.52
C ASN A 88 -13.88 3.32 -15.66
N VAL A 89 -13.85 2.49 -14.61
CA VAL A 89 -15.02 2.26 -13.75
C VAL A 89 -14.69 2.50 -12.28
N LEU A 90 -13.80 1.70 -11.69
CA LEU A 90 -13.65 1.65 -10.23
C LEU A 90 -13.17 2.98 -9.64
N ILE A 91 -12.12 3.58 -10.21
CA ILE A 91 -11.60 4.89 -9.76
C ILE A 91 -12.62 6.00 -9.97
N PRO A 92 -13.23 6.18 -11.16
CA PRO A 92 -14.24 7.19 -11.36
C PRO A 92 -15.44 7.10 -10.41
N ARG A 93 -15.92 5.89 -10.13
CA ARG A 93 -17.06 5.65 -9.22
C ARG A 93 -16.72 5.92 -7.74
N THR A 94 -15.50 5.60 -7.31
CA THR A 94 -15.08 5.75 -5.90
C THR A 94 -14.46 7.09 -5.57
N ARG A 95 -13.80 7.74 -6.54
CA ARG A 95 -13.07 9.01 -6.32
C ARG A 95 -13.90 10.12 -5.69
N PRO A 96 -15.19 10.35 -6.08
CA PRO A 96 -16.02 11.38 -5.46
C PRO A 96 -16.27 11.18 -3.97
N LYS A 97 -16.16 9.94 -3.48
CA LYS A 97 -16.33 9.56 -2.07
C LYS A 97 -15.04 9.66 -1.25
N LEU A 98 -13.90 9.97 -1.88
CA LEU A 98 -12.62 10.03 -1.21
C LEU A 98 -12.24 11.46 -0.87
N ILE A 99 -11.83 11.68 0.36
CA ILE A 99 -11.35 12.99 0.81
C ILE A 99 -10.10 13.46 0.05
N TYR A 100 -9.93 14.77 -0.07
CA TYR A 100 -8.72 15.34 -0.70
C TYR A 100 -7.42 14.88 -0.02
N ASP A 101 -7.44 14.75 1.32
CA ASP A 101 -6.29 14.36 2.14
C ASP A 101 -6.04 12.85 2.22
N ASN A 102 -6.71 12.03 1.37
CA ASN A 102 -6.23 10.68 1.07
C ASN A 102 -4.98 10.78 0.21
N GLY A 103 -3.84 10.30 0.74
CA GLY A 103 -2.52 10.44 0.13
C GLY A 103 -2.10 9.29 -0.80
N ALA A 104 -2.91 8.24 -0.94
CA ALA A 104 -2.47 6.99 -1.57
C ALA A 104 -3.26 6.63 -2.83
N SER A 105 -2.62 5.86 -3.73
CA SER A 105 -3.21 5.07 -4.83
C SER A 105 -4.09 5.79 -5.85
N LEU A 106 -3.99 7.10 -5.96
CA LEU A 106 -4.65 7.91 -6.98
C LEU A 106 -3.60 8.70 -7.79
N LYS A 107 -3.96 9.09 -9.01
CA LYS A 107 -3.11 9.96 -9.85
C LYS A 107 -2.75 11.24 -9.09
N ASN A 108 -1.49 11.64 -9.14
CA ASN A 108 -0.91 12.79 -8.41
C ASN A 108 -0.92 12.65 -6.87
N LYS A 109 -1.25 11.46 -6.35
CA LYS A 109 -1.10 11.09 -4.95
C LYS A 109 0.15 10.21 -4.76
N GLY A 110 0.57 10.03 -3.54
CA GLY A 110 1.76 9.23 -3.21
C GLY A 110 2.43 9.72 -1.94
N LEU A 111 3.56 9.12 -1.59
CA LEU A 111 4.29 9.44 -0.34
C LEU A 111 4.62 10.93 -0.21
N ASP A 112 5.05 11.56 -1.30
CA ASP A 112 5.42 12.98 -1.28
C ASP A 112 4.19 13.89 -1.12
N PHE A 113 3.07 13.55 -1.75
CA PHE A 113 1.81 14.25 -1.52
C PHE A 113 1.39 14.12 -0.05
N GLY A 114 1.34 12.90 0.49
CA GLY A 114 0.95 12.66 1.89
C GLY A 114 1.85 13.43 2.87
N ARG A 115 3.17 13.44 2.65
CA ARG A 115 4.12 14.18 3.48
C ARG A 115 3.93 15.69 3.39
N ARG A 116 3.77 16.25 2.18
CA ARG A 116 3.51 17.69 2.00
C ARG A 116 2.21 18.12 2.67
N ARG A 117 1.13 17.32 2.54
CA ARG A 117 -0.14 17.59 3.22
C ARG A 117 0.01 17.56 4.74
N PHE A 118 0.70 16.56 5.27
CA PHE A 118 0.98 16.47 6.70
C PHE A 118 1.73 17.70 7.22
N GLU A 119 2.80 18.11 6.54
CA GLU A 119 3.57 19.31 6.90
C GLU A 119 2.71 20.59 6.82
N ALA A 120 1.86 20.70 5.80
CA ALA A 120 0.93 21.82 5.69
C ALA A 120 -0.06 21.85 6.86
N HIS A 121 -0.59 20.70 7.27
CA HIS A 121 -1.48 20.59 8.43
C HIS A 121 -0.75 20.92 9.75
N LEU A 122 0.48 20.45 9.93
CA LEU A 122 1.29 20.83 11.10
C LEU A 122 1.46 22.35 11.22
N ARG A 123 1.84 23.04 10.12
CA ARG A 123 2.01 24.50 10.11
C ARG A 123 0.69 25.24 10.36
N LYS A 124 -0.40 24.80 9.71
CA LYS A 124 -1.71 25.43 9.87
C LYS A 124 -2.27 25.20 11.27
N ALA A 125 -2.13 23.99 11.84
CA ALA A 125 -2.53 23.71 13.20
C ALA A 125 -1.73 24.55 14.21
N ALA A 126 -0.42 24.72 14.02
CA ALA A 126 0.39 25.57 14.88
C ALA A 126 -0.04 27.04 14.82
N ARG A 127 -0.42 27.56 13.66
CA ARG A 127 -0.95 28.92 13.51
C ARG A 127 -2.32 29.09 14.17
N GLN A 128 -3.19 28.07 14.06
CA GLN A 128 -4.55 28.15 14.56
C GLN A 128 -4.67 27.83 16.06
N TYR A 129 -3.88 26.88 16.57
CA TYR A 129 -3.97 26.38 17.94
C TYR A 129 -2.77 26.75 18.81
N GLY A 130 -1.76 27.41 18.24
CA GLY A 130 -0.48 27.60 18.89
C GLY A 130 0.29 26.27 19.01
N THR A 131 1.10 26.18 20.05
CA THR A 131 1.84 24.94 20.38
C THR A 131 1.00 23.98 21.25
N ASP A 132 -0.11 24.46 21.81
CA ASP A 132 -0.98 23.67 22.71
C ASP A 132 -2.04 22.91 21.91
N ALA A 133 -1.58 21.89 21.22
CA ALA A 133 -2.41 20.98 20.46
C ALA A 133 -1.86 19.56 20.52
N TYR A 134 -2.70 18.60 20.21
CA TYR A 134 -2.39 17.19 20.25
C TYR A 134 -2.55 16.55 18.88
N ILE A 135 -1.72 15.55 18.60
CA ILE A 135 -1.82 14.73 17.42
C ILE A 135 -2.00 13.27 17.80
N LEU A 136 -3.02 12.66 17.22
CA LEU A 136 -3.20 11.21 17.16
C LEU A 136 -2.61 10.69 15.87
N THR A 137 -1.79 9.66 15.95
CA THR A 137 -1.37 8.85 14.79
C THR A 137 -1.85 7.42 15.01
N MET A 138 -2.47 6.82 13.99
CA MET A 138 -3.02 5.45 14.02
C MET A 138 -2.50 4.63 12.85
N ASP A 139 -2.46 3.32 13.04
CA ASP A 139 -2.11 2.31 12.04
C ASP A 139 -3.05 1.11 12.23
N PHE A 140 -3.45 0.44 11.16
CA PHE A 140 -4.28 -0.76 11.24
C PHE A 140 -3.42 -2.03 11.24
N THR A 141 -3.85 -3.02 12.00
CA THR A 141 -3.17 -4.31 12.10
C THR A 141 -3.57 -5.19 10.92
N LYS A 142 -2.59 -5.68 10.14
CA LYS A 142 -2.84 -6.60 9.01
C LYS A 142 -4.00 -6.11 8.14
N TYR A 143 -3.97 -4.83 7.75
CA TYR A 143 -5.11 -4.14 7.15
C TYR A 143 -5.73 -4.90 5.98
N TYR A 144 -4.95 -5.25 4.96
CA TYR A 144 -5.43 -5.97 3.78
C TYR A 144 -5.98 -7.36 4.09
N ASP A 145 -5.36 -8.05 5.05
CA ASP A 145 -5.80 -9.39 5.46
C ASP A 145 -7.18 -9.38 6.15
N ASN A 146 -7.60 -8.21 6.67
CA ASN A 146 -8.81 -8.08 7.47
C ASN A 146 -9.95 -7.32 6.77
N ILE A 147 -9.79 -6.93 5.52
CA ILE A 147 -10.90 -6.37 4.73
C ILE A 147 -11.91 -7.48 4.45
N GLN A 148 -13.14 -7.31 4.97
CA GLN A 148 -14.22 -8.28 4.83
C GLN A 148 -14.92 -8.11 3.47
N HIS A 149 -14.98 -9.18 2.66
CA HIS A 149 -15.54 -9.16 1.31
C HIS A 149 -17.01 -8.73 1.32
N ARG A 150 -17.82 -9.29 2.22
CA ARG A 150 -19.24 -8.97 2.33
C ARG A 150 -19.48 -7.48 2.57
N LYS A 151 -18.69 -6.85 3.45
CA LYS A 151 -18.82 -5.42 3.77
C LYS A 151 -18.32 -4.56 2.61
N LEU A 152 -17.20 -4.95 2.00
CA LEU A 152 -16.67 -4.28 0.83
C LEU A 152 -17.67 -4.30 -0.34
N LEU A 153 -18.20 -5.47 -0.66
CA LEU A 153 -19.17 -5.64 -1.75
C LEU A 153 -20.46 -4.84 -1.49
N ARG A 154 -20.92 -4.75 -0.23
CA ARG A 154 -22.05 -3.88 0.12
C ARG A 154 -21.78 -2.42 -0.21
N MET A 155 -20.58 -1.91 0.13
CA MET A 155 -20.20 -0.52 -0.19
C MET A 155 -20.14 -0.25 -1.69
N TYR A 156 -19.70 -1.23 -2.48
CA TYR A 156 -19.62 -1.08 -3.94
C TYR A 156 -20.94 -1.23 -4.63
N ARG A 157 -21.92 -1.92 -4.03
CA ARG A 157 -23.30 -1.99 -4.56
C ARG A 157 -23.94 -0.61 -4.66
N ASP A 158 -23.57 0.32 -3.79
CA ASP A 158 -24.12 1.68 -3.75
C ASP A 158 -23.52 2.61 -4.82
N VAL A 159 -22.47 2.18 -5.53
CA VAL A 159 -21.73 3.05 -6.46
C VAL A 159 -21.51 2.43 -7.84
N LEU A 160 -21.63 1.12 -7.99
CA LEU A 160 -21.47 0.38 -9.24
C LEU A 160 -22.83 -0.01 -9.84
N GLU A 161 -22.91 0.02 -11.16
CA GLU A 161 -24.03 -0.57 -11.89
C GLU A 161 -24.03 -2.11 -11.77
N ALA A 162 -25.11 -2.76 -12.15
CA ALA A 162 -25.29 -4.20 -11.93
C ALA A 162 -24.19 -5.07 -12.60
N ASP A 163 -23.83 -4.77 -13.84
CA ASP A 163 -22.79 -5.46 -14.61
C ASP A 163 -21.38 -5.15 -14.08
N GLU A 164 -21.12 -3.88 -13.73
CA GLU A 164 -19.89 -3.44 -13.08
C GLU A 164 -19.71 -4.14 -11.73
N TYR A 165 -20.77 -4.24 -10.94
CA TYR A 165 -20.77 -4.92 -9.65
C TYR A 165 -20.55 -6.43 -9.78
N ALA A 166 -21.21 -7.07 -10.74
CA ALA A 166 -21.02 -8.50 -10.99
C ALA A 166 -19.55 -8.80 -11.35
N PHE A 167 -18.95 -7.98 -12.20
CA PHE A 167 -17.54 -8.11 -12.56
C PHE A 167 -16.61 -7.85 -11.35
N PHE A 168 -16.87 -6.81 -10.56
CA PHE A 168 -16.08 -6.53 -9.36
C PHE A 168 -16.20 -7.64 -8.31
N LYS A 169 -17.38 -8.23 -8.18
CA LYS A 169 -17.61 -9.39 -7.28
C LYS A 169 -16.71 -10.57 -7.64
N GLN A 170 -16.53 -10.88 -8.94
CA GLN A 170 -15.60 -11.93 -9.38
C GLN A 170 -14.15 -11.58 -8.94
N ILE A 171 -13.69 -10.34 -9.15
CA ILE A 171 -12.36 -9.90 -8.71
C ILE A 171 -12.17 -10.09 -7.21
N VAL A 172 -13.16 -9.77 -6.40
CA VAL A 172 -13.08 -9.92 -4.93
C VAL A 172 -13.06 -11.40 -4.53
N HIS A 173 -13.85 -12.23 -5.19
CA HIS A 173 -13.90 -13.67 -4.91
C HIS A 173 -12.57 -14.37 -5.15
N ASP A 174 -11.79 -13.92 -6.15
CA ASP A 174 -10.48 -14.52 -6.44
C ASP A 174 -9.43 -14.25 -5.35
N PHE A 175 -9.68 -13.26 -4.47
CA PHE A 175 -8.81 -13.02 -3.31
C PHE A 175 -9.11 -13.90 -2.11
N ARG A 176 -10.19 -14.68 -2.13
CA ARG A 176 -10.53 -15.59 -1.03
C ARG A 176 -9.39 -16.57 -0.76
N ILE A 177 -9.26 -16.95 0.49
CA ILE A 177 -8.24 -17.89 0.95
C ILE A 177 -8.94 -19.20 1.27
N ASP A 178 -8.45 -20.31 0.71
CA ASP A 178 -8.93 -21.64 1.03
C ASP A 178 -8.60 -21.98 2.48
N VAL A 179 -9.63 -22.24 3.26
CA VAL A 179 -9.60 -22.61 4.68
C VAL A 179 -10.38 -23.88 4.95
N SER A 180 -10.39 -24.80 4.00
CA SER A 180 -11.13 -26.08 4.07
C SER A 180 -10.75 -26.94 5.29
N TYR A 181 -9.56 -26.71 5.85
CA TYR A 181 -9.06 -27.38 7.06
C TYR A 181 -9.64 -26.84 8.38
N MET A 182 -10.36 -25.70 8.34
CA MET A 182 -10.94 -25.09 9.53
C MET A 182 -12.30 -25.70 9.86
N THR A 183 -12.54 -25.89 11.16
CA THR A 183 -13.89 -26.15 11.68
C THR A 183 -14.77 -24.90 11.50
N ASP A 184 -16.08 -25.03 11.68
CA ASP A 184 -17.01 -23.89 11.58
C ASP A 184 -16.79 -22.90 12.74
N GLU A 185 -16.42 -23.41 13.91
CA GLU A 185 -16.09 -22.58 15.07
C GLU A 185 -14.79 -21.77 14.83
N GLU A 186 -13.74 -22.42 14.34
CA GLU A 186 -12.48 -21.73 13.97
C GLU A 186 -12.70 -20.66 12.90
N TYR A 187 -13.54 -20.97 11.89
CA TYR A 187 -13.90 -20.00 10.85
C TYR A 187 -14.64 -18.80 11.43
N SER A 188 -15.65 -19.03 12.27
CA SER A 188 -16.42 -17.98 12.91
C SER A 188 -15.51 -17.08 13.77
N ASN A 189 -14.67 -17.67 14.60
CA ASN A 189 -13.70 -16.96 15.43
C ASN A 189 -12.73 -16.12 14.57
N CYS A 190 -12.27 -16.65 13.44
CA CYS A 190 -11.42 -15.90 12.51
C CYS A 190 -12.10 -14.67 11.91
N MET A 191 -13.43 -14.60 11.85
CA MET A 191 -14.13 -13.41 11.38
C MET A 191 -14.03 -12.23 12.36
N ASP A 192 -13.90 -12.49 13.66
CA ASP A 192 -13.91 -11.48 14.72
C ASP A 192 -12.53 -11.14 15.28
N VAL A 193 -11.49 -11.90 14.91
CA VAL A 193 -10.11 -11.65 15.31
C VAL A 193 -9.23 -11.22 14.14
N VAL A 194 -8.01 -10.78 14.46
CA VAL A 194 -7.01 -10.41 13.44
C VAL A 194 -6.62 -11.63 12.63
N PHE A 195 -7.03 -11.66 11.37
CA PHE A 195 -6.61 -12.67 10.41
C PHE A 195 -5.19 -12.39 9.89
N ASN A 196 -4.42 -13.44 9.65
CA ASN A 196 -3.05 -13.36 9.14
C ASN A 196 -2.85 -14.32 7.97
N ALA A 197 -2.99 -13.85 6.76
CA ALA A 197 -2.88 -14.65 5.53
C ALA A 197 -1.56 -15.44 5.42
N ILE A 198 -0.46 -14.94 6.01
CA ILE A 198 0.84 -15.62 5.98
C ILE A 198 0.84 -16.92 6.78
N GLU A 199 0.12 -16.96 7.91
CA GLU A 199 0.01 -18.19 8.71
C GLU A 199 -0.75 -19.26 7.93
N HIS A 200 -1.83 -18.89 7.27
CA HIS A 200 -2.63 -19.79 6.43
C HIS A 200 -1.88 -20.25 5.17
N ALA A 201 -0.97 -19.44 4.64
CA ALA A 201 -0.08 -19.82 3.54
C ALA A 201 1.00 -20.85 3.93
N LYS A 202 1.14 -21.20 5.22
CA LYS A 202 2.04 -22.27 5.69
C LYS A 202 1.35 -23.64 5.75
N ILE A 203 0.02 -23.66 5.72
CA ILE A 203 -0.76 -24.90 5.75
C ILE A 203 -0.48 -25.72 4.49
N PRO A 204 -0.26 -27.04 4.61
CA PRO A 204 -0.03 -27.92 3.47
C PRO A 204 -1.16 -27.85 2.43
N GLU A 205 -0.80 -27.90 1.16
CA GLU A 205 -1.75 -27.78 0.05
C GLU A 205 -2.76 -28.94 0.04
N ALA A 206 -2.37 -30.13 0.50
CA ALA A 206 -3.25 -31.29 0.63
C ALA A 206 -4.48 -31.06 1.54
N LEU A 207 -4.42 -30.09 2.44
CA LEU A 207 -5.52 -29.73 3.34
C LEU A 207 -6.42 -28.63 2.75
N LYS A 208 -6.08 -28.08 1.60
CA LYS A 208 -6.81 -27.03 0.89
C LYS A 208 -7.61 -27.64 -0.25
N THR A 209 -8.79 -28.14 0.07
CA THR A 209 -9.63 -28.90 -0.86
C THR A 209 -10.59 -28.06 -1.70
N GLY A 210 -10.64 -26.73 -1.45
CA GLY A 210 -11.60 -25.84 -2.11
C GLY A 210 -13.02 -25.90 -1.53
N ALA A 211 -13.23 -26.62 -0.44
CA ALA A 211 -14.56 -26.79 0.15
C ALA A 211 -15.02 -25.57 0.98
N LYS A 212 -14.08 -24.82 1.57
CA LYS A 212 -14.38 -23.63 2.41
C LYS A 212 -13.41 -22.48 2.13
N TYR A 213 -13.94 -21.27 1.97
CA TYR A 213 -13.15 -20.09 1.70
C TYR A 213 -13.40 -18.99 2.72
N MET A 214 -12.33 -18.33 3.17
CA MET A 214 -12.40 -17.17 4.06
C MET A 214 -12.87 -15.95 3.27
N ASP A 215 -13.94 -15.31 3.72
CA ASP A 215 -14.48 -14.06 3.16
C ASP A 215 -13.79 -12.80 3.72
N LYS A 216 -12.49 -12.91 3.92
CA LYS A 216 -11.56 -11.84 4.28
C LYS A 216 -10.33 -11.89 3.39
N SER A 217 -9.59 -10.81 3.39
CA SER A 217 -8.34 -10.59 2.68
C SER A 217 -8.53 -10.08 1.25
N LEU A 218 -7.87 -8.98 0.98
CA LEU A 218 -7.60 -8.53 -0.38
C LEU A 218 -6.12 -8.78 -0.65
N GLY A 219 -5.79 -9.61 -1.63
CA GLY A 219 -4.42 -9.93 -1.96
C GLY A 219 -3.57 -8.67 -2.22
N ILE A 220 -2.36 -8.64 -1.68
CA ILE A 220 -1.40 -7.57 -1.96
C ILE A 220 -0.76 -7.84 -3.33
N GLY A 221 -0.82 -6.86 -4.23
CA GLY A 221 -0.23 -6.95 -5.58
C GLY A 221 -1.18 -6.52 -6.70
N SER A 222 -2.47 -6.38 -6.41
CA SER A 222 -3.48 -5.91 -7.36
C SER A 222 -3.77 -4.42 -7.21
N GLN A 223 -4.05 -3.73 -8.32
CA GLN A 223 -4.53 -2.36 -8.28
C GLN A 223 -5.95 -2.28 -7.71
N SER A 224 -6.82 -3.24 -8.04
CA SER A 224 -8.18 -3.30 -7.50
C SER A 224 -8.16 -3.40 -5.97
N SER A 225 -7.24 -4.20 -5.41
CA SER A 225 -7.02 -4.24 -3.95
C SER A 225 -6.58 -2.89 -3.40
N GLN A 226 -5.68 -2.17 -4.09
CA GLN A 226 -5.22 -0.86 -3.63
C GLN A 226 -6.35 0.18 -3.63
N ILE A 227 -7.18 0.22 -4.67
CA ILE A 227 -8.34 1.12 -4.74
C ILE A 227 -9.36 0.76 -3.66
N SER A 228 -9.66 -0.53 -3.50
CA SER A 228 -10.54 -1.01 -2.44
C SER A 228 -9.99 -0.68 -1.04
N GLY A 229 -8.68 -0.79 -0.85
CA GLY A 229 -8.01 -0.44 0.40
C GLY A 229 -8.10 1.05 0.76
N ILE A 230 -8.14 1.96 -0.20
CA ILE A 230 -8.38 3.38 0.10
C ILE A 230 -9.86 3.70 0.24
N TYR A 231 -10.74 2.94 -0.41
CA TYR A 231 -12.18 3.15 -0.36
C TYR A 231 -12.84 2.56 0.90
N TYR A 232 -12.39 1.40 1.37
CA TYR A 232 -13.01 0.67 2.47
C TYR A 232 -13.23 1.50 3.75
N PRO A 233 -12.27 2.33 4.24
CA PRO A 233 -12.47 3.15 5.43
C PRO A 233 -12.99 4.57 5.11
N HIS A 234 -13.54 4.84 3.91
CA HIS A 234 -13.98 6.19 3.52
C HIS A 234 -14.99 6.81 4.49
N ARG A 235 -15.88 6.00 5.08
CA ARG A 235 -16.84 6.48 6.08
C ARG A 235 -16.16 7.06 7.33
N ILE A 236 -14.99 6.54 7.71
CA ILE A 236 -14.18 7.12 8.81
C ILE A 236 -13.61 8.48 8.35
N ASP A 237 -13.18 8.58 7.09
CA ASP A 237 -12.71 9.86 6.53
C ASP A 237 -13.85 10.90 6.53
N ASP A 238 -15.05 10.52 6.09
CA ASP A 238 -16.24 11.38 6.06
C ASP A 238 -16.67 11.79 7.46
N TYR A 239 -16.66 10.85 8.42
CA TYR A 239 -16.91 11.16 9.83
C TYR A 239 -15.94 12.23 10.32
N CYS A 240 -14.65 12.05 10.12
CA CYS A 240 -13.65 13.02 10.57
C CYS A 240 -13.79 14.38 9.87
N LYS A 241 -13.95 14.40 8.54
CA LYS A 241 -13.93 15.64 7.74
C LYS A 241 -15.28 16.35 7.74
N THR A 242 -16.36 15.63 7.56
CA THR A 242 -17.70 16.18 7.32
C THR A 242 -18.50 16.26 8.60
N VAL A 243 -18.62 15.15 9.36
CA VAL A 243 -19.44 15.11 10.56
C VAL A 243 -18.77 15.89 11.70
N ARG A 244 -17.50 15.63 11.97
CA ARG A 244 -16.76 16.30 13.07
C ARG A 244 -16.05 17.59 12.65
N GLY A 245 -16.05 17.93 11.36
CA GLY A 245 -15.42 19.15 10.84
C GLY A 245 -13.91 19.25 11.10
N ILE A 246 -13.20 18.12 11.25
CA ILE A 246 -11.78 18.09 11.61
C ILE A 246 -10.93 18.58 10.41
N LYS A 247 -10.40 19.78 10.51
CA LYS A 247 -9.60 20.42 9.45
C LYS A 247 -8.29 19.68 9.18
N PHE A 248 -7.61 19.19 10.23
CA PHE A 248 -6.26 18.62 10.16
C PHE A 248 -6.30 17.10 10.34
N TYR A 249 -6.97 16.44 9.42
CA TYR A 249 -7.07 15.01 9.27
C TYR A 249 -6.49 14.60 7.92
N GLY A 250 -5.78 13.46 7.88
CA GLY A 250 -5.33 12.88 6.63
C GLY A 250 -4.98 11.40 6.79
N ARG A 251 -5.06 10.66 5.68
CA ARG A 251 -4.83 9.23 5.63
C ARG A 251 -3.92 8.85 4.45
N TYR A 252 -3.07 7.86 4.68
CA TYR A 252 -2.28 7.19 3.66
C TYR A 252 -2.42 5.68 3.85
N MET A 253 -3.32 5.05 3.10
CA MET A 253 -3.73 3.65 3.29
C MET A 253 -4.24 3.41 4.72
N ASP A 254 -3.49 2.61 5.47
CA ASP A 254 -3.70 2.25 6.88
C ASP A 254 -3.15 3.28 7.89
N ASP A 255 -2.22 4.13 7.47
CA ASP A 255 -1.66 5.19 8.29
C ASP A 255 -2.60 6.42 8.33
N THR A 256 -3.00 6.87 9.52
CA THR A 256 -3.92 8.00 9.73
C THR A 256 -3.38 8.98 10.76
N TYR A 257 -3.64 10.27 10.60
CA TYR A 257 -3.38 11.28 11.64
C TYR A 257 -4.53 12.25 11.81
N ILE A 258 -4.70 12.74 13.04
CA ILE A 258 -5.68 13.75 13.45
C ILE A 258 -4.97 14.76 14.34
N ILE A 259 -5.14 16.08 14.10
CA ILE A 259 -4.62 17.13 14.96
C ILE A 259 -5.80 17.96 15.49
N MET A 260 -5.90 18.08 16.80
CA MET A 260 -6.91 18.86 17.48
C MET A 260 -6.28 19.64 18.64
N ARG A 261 -6.95 20.73 19.08
CA ARG A 261 -6.50 21.51 20.22
C ARG A 261 -6.75 20.75 21.52
N ASP A 262 -7.98 20.29 21.71
CA ASP A 262 -8.40 19.63 22.95
C ASP A 262 -8.09 18.12 22.91
N LYS A 263 -7.40 17.64 23.96
CA LYS A 263 -7.05 16.22 24.10
C LYS A 263 -8.28 15.36 24.43
N LYS A 264 -9.25 15.88 25.20
CA LYS A 264 -10.45 15.12 25.57
C LYS A 264 -11.33 14.89 24.33
N GLU A 265 -11.52 15.94 23.53
CA GLU A 265 -12.23 15.83 22.24
C GLU A 265 -11.53 14.86 21.29
N LEU A 266 -10.18 14.93 21.20
CA LEU A 266 -9.40 13.98 20.38
C LEU A 266 -9.58 12.53 20.84
N MET A 267 -9.66 12.30 22.16
CA MET A 267 -9.93 10.98 22.72
C MET A 267 -11.34 10.49 22.41
N ALA A 268 -12.35 11.37 22.45
CA ALA A 268 -13.72 11.05 22.07
C ALA A 268 -13.80 10.65 20.59
N VAL A 269 -13.21 11.44 19.70
CA VAL A 269 -13.10 11.10 18.26
C VAL A 269 -12.40 9.76 18.06
N TYR A 270 -11.33 9.49 18.81
CA TYR A 270 -10.65 8.19 18.73
C TYR A 270 -11.54 7.03 19.16
N SER A 271 -12.35 7.19 20.20
CA SER A 271 -13.32 6.19 20.65
C SER A 271 -14.37 5.91 19.58
N ASP A 272 -14.90 6.97 18.93
CA ASP A 272 -15.87 6.82 17.84
C ASP A 272 -15.25 6.06 16.65
N ILE A 273 -13.99 6.39 16.28
CA ILE A 273 -13.26 5.67 15.23
C ILE A 273 -13.03 4.21 15.60
N GLN A 274 -12.77 3.88 16.87
CA GLN A 274 -12.65 2.49 17.32
C GLN A 274 -13.94 1.71 17.09
N SER A 275 -15.10 2.30 17.40
CA SER A 275 -16.41 1.70 17.13
C SER A 275 -16.64 1.48 15.64
N MET A 276 -16.36 2.49 14.80
CA MET A 276 -16.46 2.37 13.34
C MET A 276 -15.50 1.31 12.77
N CYS A 277 -14.29 1.20 13.31
CA CYS A 277 -13.34 0.16 12.91
C CYS A 277 -13.87 -1.24 13.27
N SER A 278 -14.48 -1.40 14.45
CA SER A 278 -15.11 -2.66 14.87
C SER A 278 -16.25 -3.04 13.93
N GLU A 279 -17.13 -2.10 13.58
CA GLU A 279 -18.18 -2.32 12.59
C GLU A 279 -17.64 -2.74 11.21
N LEU A 280 -16.53 -2.19 10.80
CA LEU A 280 -15.85 -2.53 9.53
C LEU A 280 -15.05 -3.84 9.62
N GLY A 281 -14.77 -4.35 10.82
CA GLY A 281 -13.86 -5.47 11.03
C GLY A 281 -12.39 -5.10 10.82
N ILE A 282 -12.03 -3.84 11.05
CA ILE A 282 -10.66 -3.31 10.99
C ILE A 282 -10.10 -3.27 12.41
N PHE A 283 -8.86 -3.70 12.58
CA PHE A 283 -8.20 -3.76 13.87
C PHE A 283 -7.15 -2.65 14.01
N ILE A 284 -7.34 -1.75 14.97
CA ILE A 284 -6.37 -0.70 15.27
C ILE A 284 -5.13 -1.30 15.96
N ASN A 285 -3.96 -0.93 15.48
CA ASN A 285 -2.68 -1.33 16.07
C ASN A 285 -2.38 -0.50 17.33
N LYS A 286 -2.78 -1.00 18.49
CA LYS A 286 -2.56 -0.31 19.79
C LYS A 286 -1.08 -0.01 20.06
N LYS A 287 -0.14 -0.84 19.58
CA LYS A 287 1.31 -0.64 19.77
C LYS A 287 1.87 0.52 18.93
N LYS A 288 1.26 0.86 17.80
CA LYS A 288 1.68 1.96 16.91
C LYS A 288 0.82 3.21 17.06
N THR A 289 -0.38 3.11 17.59
CA THR A 289 -1.27 4.25 17.86
C THR A 289 -0.71 5.08 19.00
N ARG A 290 -0.58 6.39 18.77
CA ARG A 290 0.01 7.33 19.74
C ARG A 290 -0.71 8.67 19.71
N ILE A 291 -1.03 9.19 20.90
CA ILE A 291 -1.39 10.60 21.10
C ILE A 291 -0.18 11.31 21.66
N ARG A 292 0.20 12.42 21.04
CA ARG A 292 1.36 13.23 21.42
C ARG A 292 1.01 14.69 21.39
N HIS A 293 1.73 15.48 22.18
CA HIS A 293 1.71 16.92 22.07
C HIS A 293 2.35 17.35 20.73
N LEU A 294 1.82 18.39 20.12
CA LEU A 294 2.20 18.80 18.75
C LEU A 294 3.68 19.20 18.63
N THR A 295 4.29 19.68 19.73
CA THR A 295 5.72 20.03 19.80
C THR A 295 6.66 18.83 19.96
N GLY A 296 6.10 17.64 20.23
CA GLY A 296 6.86 16.39 20.33
C GLY A 296 7.38 15.89 18.99
N TRP A 297 8.20 14.84 19.01
CA TRP A 297 8.55 14.12 17.81
C TRP A 297 7.39 13.28 17.31
N ILE A 298 7.01 13.47 16.06
CA ILE A 298 5.92 12.75 15.39
C ILE A 298 6.50 11.94 14.24
N THR A 299 6.20 10.65 14.18
CA THR A 299 6.60 9.80 13.06
C THR A 299 5.43 9.67 12.09
N TRP A 300 5.61 10.06 10.82
CA TRP A 300 4.64 9.91 9.75
C TRP A 300 5.32 9.45 8.46
N LEU A 301 4.82 8.42 7.84
CA LEU A 301 5.35 7.85 6.58
C LEU A 301 6.89 7.72 6.61
N LYS A 302 7.42 7.16 7.71
CA LYS A 302 8.86 6.89 7.97
C LYS A 302 9.77 8.12 8.07
N ILE A 303 9.19 9.30 8.22
CA ILE A 303 9.89 10.54 8.56
C ILE A 303 9.49 10.97 9.97
N ASN A 304 10.46 11.41 10.75
CA ASN A 304 10.24 12.02 12.05
C ASN A 304 10.18 13.54 11.88
N TYR A 305 9.10 14.09 12.31
CA TYR A 305 8.83 15.54 12.27
C TYR A 305 8.90 16.14 13.67
N LYS A 306 9.43 17.34 13.78
CA LYS A 306 9.33 18.15 14.99
C LYS A 306 9.02 19.58 14.60
N LEU A 307 7.93 20.12 15.14
CA LEU A 307 7.57 21.52 14.99
C LEU A 307 8.45 22.36 15.92
N LYS A 308 9.06 23.43 15.37
CA LYS A 308 9.79 24.43 16.14
C LYS A 308 8.84 25.52 16.64
N PRO A 309 9.15 26.21 17.73
CA PRO A 309 8.36 27.36 18.19
C PRO A 309 8.21 28.45 17.10
N SER A 310 9.21 28.60 16.23
CA SER A 310 9.18 29.54 15.08
C SER A 310 8.26 29.10 13.93
N GLY A 311 7.52 27.96 14.05
CA GLY A 311 6.70 27.40 12.98
C GLY A 311 7.47 26.58 11.94
N GLY A 312 8.79 26.53 12.02
CA GLY A 312 9.62 25.67 11.16
C GLY A 312 9.46 24.20 11.51
N ILE A 313 9.65 23.30 10.54
CA ILE A 313 9.55 21.85 10.74
C ILE A 313 10.91 21.22 10.51
N ILE A 314 11.40 20.49 11.52
CA ILE A 314 12.56 19.60 11.39
C ILE A 314 12.06 18.25 10.84
N ARG A 315 12.72 17.73 9.80
CA ARG A 315 12.36 16.47 9.10
C ARG A 315 13.55 15.52 9.15
N LYS A 316 13.53 14.55 10.03
CA LYS A 316 14.58 13.53 10.12
C LYS A 316 14.12 12.19 9.62
N VAL A 317 14.90 11.54 8.80
CA VAL A 317 14.65 10.18 8.36
C VAL A 317 14.72 9.23 9.57
N HIS A 318 13.76 8.32 9.68
CA HIS A 318 13.70 7.36 10.79
C HIS A 318 14.96 6.47 10.82
N SER A 319 15.49 6.22 12.01
CA SER A 319 16.78 5.52 12.20
C SER A 319 16.81 4.10 11.60
N SER A 320 15.68 3.41 11.57
CA SER A 320 15.57 2.08 10.96
C SER A 320 15.89 2.10 9.46
N THR A 321 15.62 3.21 8.75
CA THR A 321 15.94 3.40 7.33
C THR A 321 17.45 3.39 7.10
N PHE A 322 18.21 4.09 7.94
CA PHE A 322 19.68 4.09 7.88
C PHE A 322 20.30 2.73 8.25
N ARG A 323 19.73 2.06 9.25
CA ARG A 323 20.20 0.71 9.64
C ARG A 323 20.03 -0.30 8.51
N ARG A 324 18.89 -0.23 7.78
CA ARG A 324 18.63 -1.10 6.63
C ARG A 324 19.58 -0.80 5.48
N GLU A 325 19.78 0.48 5.18
CA GLU A 325 20.69 0.85 4.10
C GLU A 325 22.12 0.42 4.37
N ARG A 326 22.59 0.54 5.60
CA ARG A 326 23.91 0.00 5.99
C ARG A 326 24.00 -1.51 5.75
N ARG A 327 22.94 -2.27 6.04
CA ARG A 327 22.91 -3.71 5.74
C ARG A 327 22.92 -3.97 4.23
N LYS A 328 22.18 -3.17 3.47
CA LYS A 328 22.17 -3.27 1.99
C LYS A 328 23.54 -2.97 1.39
N ILE A 329 24.21 -1.93 1.84
CA ILE A 329 25.59 -1.60 1.39
C ILE A 329 26.52 -2.80 1.64
N LYS A 330 26.48 -3.41 2.84
CA LYS A 330 27.28 -4.60 3.15
C LYS A 330 26.92 -5.80 2.26
N GLN A 331 25.63 -5.97 1.91
CA GLN A 331 25.19 -7.02 0.99
C GLN A 331 25.68 -6.76 -0.42
N LEU A 332 25.56 -5.53 -0.92
CA LEU A 332 26.09 -5.15 -2.24
C LEU A 332 27.61 -5.39 -2.32
N HIS A 333 28.34 -5.05 -1.28
CA HIS A 333 29.77 -5.32 -1.20
C HIS A 333 30.08 -6.83 -1.28
N ARG A 334 29.35 -7.70 -0.57
CA ARG A 334 29.53 -9.17 -0.66
C ARG A 334 29.21 -9.71 -2.06
N LEU A 335 28.20 -9.13 -2.76
CA LEU A 335 27.89 -9.51 -4.14
C LEU A 335 28.97 -9.06 -5.12
N TYR A 336 29.54 -7.88 -4.90
CA TYR A 336 30.67 -7.34 -5.66
C TYR A 336 31.90 -8.25 -5.51
N LEU A 337 32.28 -8.63 -4.27
CA LEU A 337 33.38 -9.56 -3.98
C LEU A 337 33.22 -10.91 -4.69
N ARG A 338 32.00 -11.37 -4.88
CA ARG A 338 31.67 -12.62 -5.58
C ARG A 338 31.56 -12.46 -7.10
N GLY A 339 31.88 -11.30 -7.65
CA GLY A 339 31.75 -10.99 -9.07
C GLY A 339 30.31 -10.96 -9.61
N LYS A 340 29.29 -11.00 -8.73
CA LYS A 340 27.88 -11.03 -9.14
C LYS A 340 27.32 -9.68 -9.57
N ILE A 341 27.95 -8.58 -9.19
CA ILE A 341 27.61 -7.21 -9.57
C ILE A 341 28.89 -6.39 -9.77
N THR A 342 28.80 -5.33 -10.59
CA THR A 342 29.89 -4.38 -10.78
C THR A 342 29.88 -3.30 -9.69
N TYR A 343 31.02 -2.63 -9.49
CA TYR A 343 31.11 -1.44 -8.63
C TYR A 343 30.10 -0.36 -9.01
N ASN A 344 29.97 -0.09 -10.33
CA ASN A 344 29.03 0.91 -10.83
C ASN A 344 27.59 0.57 -10.45
N HIS A 345 27.17 -0.69 -10.58
CA HIS A 345 25.86 -1.13 -10.14
C HIS A 345 25.61 -0.87 -8.63
N ALA A 346 26.58 -1.22 -7.78
CA ALA A 346 26.49 -0.96 -6.36
C ALA A 346 26.41 0.55 -6.05
N LEU A 347 27.20 1.36 -6.76
CA LEU A 347 27.23 2.82 -6.62
C LEU A 347 25.89 3.47 -7.03
N GLU A 348 25.32 3.04 -8.15
CA GLU A 348 24.01 3.52 -8.63
C GLU A 348 22.88 3.19 -7.66
N CYS A 349 22.85 1.94 -7.16
CA CYS A 349 21.91 1.53 -6.13
C CYS A 349 21.99 2.44 -4.89
N TYR A 350 23.20 2.76 -4.44
CA TYR A 350 23.40 3.63 -3.28
C TYR A 350 23.07 5.11 -3.58
N LYS A 351 23.50 5.64 -4.72
CA LYS A 351 23.20 7.02 -5.15
C LYS A 351 21.71 7.27 -5.28
N SER A 352 20.97 6.35 -5.89
CA SER A 352 19.51 6.42 -6.02
C SER A 352 18.83 6.51 -4.65
N TRP A 353 19.20 5.62 -3.72
CA TRP A 353 18.68 5.68 -2.36
C TRP A 353 19.06 6.99 -1.65
N ARG A 354 20.31 7.41 -1.73
CA ARG A 354 20.83 8.64 -1.11
C ARG A 354 20.09 9.87 -1.62
N GLY A 355 19.83 9.96 -2.91
CA GLY A 355 19.08 11.03 -3.57
C GLY A 355 17.69 11.23 -2.97
N THR A 356 16.99 10.13 -2.70
CA THR A 356 15.66 10.15 -2.08
C THR A 356 15.66 10.84 -0.70
N TYR A 357 16.74 10.70 0.08
CA TYR A 357 16.81 11.21 1.45
C TYR A 357 17.65 12.48 1.64
N LYS A 358 18.31 12.99 0.58
CA LYS A 358 19.12 14.21 0.61
C LYS A 358 18.33 15.45 1.09
N ARG A 359 17.04 15.49 0.79
CA ARG A 359 16.15 16.63 1.11
C ARG A 359 15.69 16.71 2.58
N TYR A 360 16.12 15.77 3.43
CA TYR A 360 15.74 15.74 4.85
C TYR A 360 16.89 16.14 5.75
N ASP A 361 16.58 16.66 6.95
CA ASP A 361 17.53 17.15 7.95
C ASP A 361 18.29 15.96 8.61
N SER A 362 18.99 15.18 7.81
CA SER A 362 19.68 13.95 8.20
C SER A 362 21.12 13.88 7.69
N GLY A 363 21.73 15.04 7.39
CA GLY A 363 23.03 15.16 6.74
C GLY A 363 24.15 14.38 7.43
N THR A 364 24.26 14.47 8.77
CA THR A 364 25.26 13.74 9.54
C THR A 364 25.15 12.21 9.38
N LYS A 365 23.92 11.69 9.36
CA LYS A 365 23.69 10.23 9.14
C LYS A 365 23.98 9.81 7.71
N LEU A 366 23.69 10.68 6.73
CA LEU A 366 24.05 10.44 5.34
C LEU A 366 25.57 10.43 5.15
N LYS A 367 26.30 11.40 5.73
CA LYS A 367 27.79 11.41 5.70
C LYS A 367 28.38 10.13 6.26
N LYS A 368 27.88 9.62 7.40
CA LYS A 368 28.32 8.34 7.98
C LYS A 368 28.08 7.14 7.09
N LEU A 369 27.02 7.16 6.25
CA LEU A 369 26.79 6.11 5.25
C LEU A 369 27.69 6.28 4.02
N ASP A 370 27.93 7.52 3.59
CA ASP A 370 28.88 7.83 2.51
C ASP A 370 30.28 7.29 2.87
N GLU A 371 30.73 7.53 4.10
CA GLU A 371 31.99 7.00 4.63
C GLU A 371 32.00 5.48 4.69
N CYS A 372 30.91 4.86 5.16
CA CYS A 372 30.77 3.42 5.20
C CYS A 372 30.85 2.77 3.80
N PHE A 373 30.19 3.38 2.81
CA PHE A 373 30.26 2.92 1.41
C PHE A 373 31.69 3.05 0.87
N LYS A 374 32.30 4.23 1.04
CA LYS A 374 33.65 4.48 0.57
C LYS A 374 34.67 3.52 1.20
N LYS A 375 34.57 3.27 2.53
CA LYS A 375 35.48 2.35 3.23
C LYS A 375 35.39 0.95 2.64
N LEU A 376 34.20 0.37 2.54
CA LEU A 376 33.99 -0.98 2.05
C LEU A 376 34.50 -1.18 0.62
N PHE A 377 34.26 -0.23 -0.29
CA PHE A 377 34.64 -0.37 -1.70
C PHE A 377 36.01 0.25 -2.05
N ARG A 378 36.72 0.93 -1.10
CA ARG A 378 38.09 1.43 -1.29
C ARG A 378 39.16 0.44 -0.86
N GLU A 379 38.91 -0.34 0.19
CA GLU A 379 39.88 -1.30 0.73
C GLU A 379 40.37 -2.29 -0.31
N GLU A 380 39.65 -2.47 -1.42
CA GLU A 380 40.04 -3.41 -2.48
C GLU A 380 40.79 -2.80 -3.66
N LYS A 381 40.67 -1.49 -3.92
CA LYS A 381 41.52 -0.86 -4.95
C LYS A 381 43.02 -0.97 -4.59
N ASN A 382 43.32 -1.09 -3.31
CA ASN A 382 44.71 -1.26 -2.86
C ASN A 382 45.16 -2.73 -2.84
N ASN A 383 44.23 -3.70 -2.61
CA ASN A 383 44.58 -5.13 -2.63
C ASN A 383 44.57 -5.78 -4.03
N GLY A 384 44.03 -5.11 -5.03
CA GLY A 384 44.00 -5.60 -6.43
C GLY A 384 45.17 -5.12 -7.33
N ARG A 385 46.13 -4.40 -6.78
CA ARG A 385 47.34 -3.95 -7.50
C ARG A 385 48.59 -4.81 -7.21
N GLU A 386 48.42 -5.86 -6.40
CA GLU A 386 49.46 -6.85 -6.13
C GLU A 386 49.00 -8.28 -6.48
N LYS A 387 48.50 -8.49 -7.70
CA LYS A 387 48.48 -9.83 -8.33
C LYS A 387 48.55 -9.68 -9.84
#